data_ba2bf0935cb147f819896419de921b61
#
_entry.id   ba2bf0935cb147f819896419de921b61
#
_cell.length_a   1.000
_cell.length_b   1.000
_cell.length_c   1.000
_cell.angle_alpha   90.00
_cell.angle_beta   90.00
_cell.angle_gamma   90.00
#
_symmetry.space_group_name_H-M   'P 1'
#
loop_
_entity.id
_entity.type
_entity.pdbx_description
1 polymer ?
#
loop_
_entity_poly.entity_id
_entity_poly.type
_entity_poly.pdbx_seq_one_letter_code
_entity_poly.pdbx_strand_id
1 'polypeptide(L)'
;MNGLPSTPYGPEYVHARGVVFRLAAALLDYPLAETQQAIEEGQAGQILDTAMQQLGAAPWPLLPPSRDLIQLEVGYMATFVHGRRGKPRVPLVASAYERLLAGDTQGSFLLNVQAFYTHFGLKAATEDEGHIDEPDHLVAMLEFCALLCHLEEQALTQRRDASPYQRALRDFMARYLIPLTNTIRSRYAHENDYGLDPTLAHLLQVLPDWADSQQAVLEHQAGPYPAPGSRRIPTTSLPQGLWD
;
A
#
# COMPACT_ATOMS: atom_id res chain seq x y z
N MET A 1 -28.01 5.31 -29.94
CA MET A 1 -26.92 5.63 -29.01
C MET A 1 -26.55 4.33 -28.34
N ASN A 2 -25.56 3.63 -28.89
CA ASN A 2 -25.06 2.37 -28.31
C ASN A 2 -24.13 2.70 -27.15
N GLY A 3 -24.63 2.55 -25.90
CA GLY A 3 -23.77 2.56 -24.73
C GLY A 3 -22.75 1.44 -24.84
N LEU A 4 -21.46 1.78 -24.83
CA LEU A 4 -20.39 0.81 -24.67
C LEU A 4 -20.67 0.03 -23.38
N PRO A 5 -20.44 -1.29 -23.33
CA PRO A 5 -20.58 -2.05 -22.11
C PRO A 5 -19.66 -1.41 -21.06
N SER A 6 -20.24 -1.01 -19.93
CA SER A 6 -19.49 -0.53 -18.79
C SER A 6 -18.50 -1.65 -18.41
N THR A 7 -17.20 -1.38 -18.56
CA THR A 7 -16.17 -2.27 -18.05
C THR A 7 -16.44 -2.45 -16.56
N PRO A 8 -16.43 -3.67 -16.03
CA PRO A 8 -16.73 -3.93 -14.61
C PRO A 8 -15.79 -3.18 -13.65
N TYR A 9 -14.73 -2.59 -14.18
CA TYR A 9 -13.69 -1.84 -13.45
C TYR A 9 -13.56 -0.42 -14.01
N GLY A 10 -14.65 0.36 -13.94
CA GLY A 10 -14.66 1.77 -14.37
C GLY A 10 -14.00 2.73 -13.37
N PRO A 11 -14.02 4.06 -13.67
CA PRO A 11 -13.42 5.08 -12.79
C PRO A 11 -13.90 5.00 -11.34
N GLU A 12 -15.18 4.71 -11.11
CA GLU A 12 -15.77 4.58 -9.77
C GLU A 12 -15.15 3.42 -8.97
N TYR A 13 -14.93 2.28 -9.62
CA TYR A 13 -14.25 1.15 -9.02
C TYR A 13 -12.81 1.53 -8.60
N VAL A 14 -12.07 2.16 -9.50
CA VAL A 14 -10.68 2.57 -9.26
C VAL A 14 -10.61 3.63 -8.17
N HIS A 15 -11.54 4.58 -8.18
CA HIS A 15 -11.69 5.58 -7.11
C HIS A 15 -11.88 4.90 -5.75
N ALA A 16 -12.83 3.98 -5.65
CA ALA A 16 -13.12 3.26 -4.40
C ALA A 16 -11.90 2.48 -3.87
N ARG A 17 -11.15 1.82 -4.75
CA ARG A 17 -9.89 1.17 -4.40
C ARG A 17 -8.88 2.17 -3.84
N GLY A 18 -8.74 3.33 -4.47
CA GLY A 18 -7.87 4.41 -4.00
C GLY A 18 -8.30 4.98 -2.64
N VAL A 19 -9.60 5.04 -2.37
CA VAL A 19 -10.16 5.47 -1.07
C VAL A 19 -9.73 4.52 0.04
N VAL A 20 -9.80 3.19 -0.17
CA VAL A 20 -9.38 2.22 0.85
C VAL A 20 -7.88 2.35 1.15
N PHE A 21 -7.03 2.50 0.12
CA PHE A 21 -5.60 2.71 0.33
C PHE A 21 -5.31 3.98 1.13
N ARG A 22 -5.95 5.11 0.78
CA ARG A 22 -5.77 6.39 1.51
C ARG A 22 -6.24 6.30 2.95
N LEU A 23 -7.39 5.69 3.18
CA LEU A 23 -7.89 5.53 4.54
C LEU A 23 -6.98 4.63 5.37
N ALA A 24 -6.52 3.51 4.80
CA ALA A 24 -5.56 2.62 5.48
C ALA A 24 -4.25 3.35 5.79
N ALA A 25 -3.74 4.19 4.87
CA ALA A 25 -2.57 5.02 5.13
C ALA A 25 -2.81 5.97 6.31
N ALA A 26 -3.91 6.74 6.27
CA ALA A 26 -4.24 7.70 7.32
C ALA A 26 -4.46 7.06 8.70
N LEU A 27 -5.02 5.85 8.76
CA LEU A 27 -5.25 5.12 10.01
C LEU A 27 -3.97 4.48 10.57
N LEU A 28 -3.00 4.13 9.72
CA LEU A 28 -1.72 3.50 10.10
C LEU A 28 -0.58 4.52 10.23
N ASP A 29 -0.84 5.78 9.94
CA ASP A 29 0.08 6.88 10.25
C ASP A 29 0.07 7.21 11.75
N TYR A 30 0.94 8.15 12.16
CA TYR A 30 0.96 8.62 13.56
C TYR A 30 -0.44 9.15 13.94
N PRO A 31 -0.99 8.68 15.07
CA PRO A 31 -2.34 9.04 15.46
C PRO A 31 -2.50 10.55 15.70
N LEU A 32 -3.47 11.14 15.01
CA LEU A 32 -3.89 12.53 15.21
C LEU A 32 -5.30 12.56 15.82
N ALA A 33 -5.63 13.68 16.46
CA ALA A 33 -6.95 13.87 17.06
C ALA A 33 -8.08 13.70 16.02
N GLU A 34 -7.89 14.22 14.82
CA GLU A 34 -8.84 14.11 13.73
C GLU A 34 -9.06 12.66 13.27
N THR A 35 -7.99 11.87 13.23
CA THR A 35 -8.05 10.45 12.87
C THR A 35 -8.83 9.67 13.94
N GLN A 36 -8.50 9.90 15.22
CA GLN A 36 -9.19 9.26 16.33
C GLN A 36 -10.69 9.64 16.36
N GLN A 37 -11.00 10.90 16.15
CA GLN A 37 -12.39 11.38 16.07
C GLN A 37 -13.16 10.71 14.92
N ALA A 38 -12.55 10.59 13.73
CA ALA A 38 -13.16 9.93 12.57
C ALA A 38 -13.46 8.43 12.82
N ILE A 39 -12.63 7.76 13.62
CA ILE A 39 -12.89 6.38 14.04
C ILE A 39 -14.06 6.36 15.04
N GLU A 40 -14.01 7.20 16.08
CA GLU A 40 -15.00 7.25 17.16
C GLU A 40 -16.40 7.62 16.65
N GLU A 41 -16.49 8.57 15.72
CA GLU A 41 -17.74 8.97 15.07
C GLU A 41 -18.24 7.97 14.01
N GLY A 42 -17.47 6.91 13.74
CA GLY A 42 -17.80 5.87 12.75
C GLY A 42 -17.62 6.30 11.29
N GLN A 43 -17.01 7.47 11.03
CA GLN A 43 -16.78 7.98 9.67
C GLN A 43 -15.85 7.04 8.89
N ALA A 44 -14.78 6.53 9.51
CA ALA A 44 -13.88 5.58 8.89
C ALA A 44 -14.60 4.31 8.40
N GLY A 45 -15.51 3.76 9.23
CA GLY A 45 -16.35 2.62 8.85
C GLY A 45 -17.28 2.92 7.69
N GLN A 46 -17.96 4.07 7.70
CA GLN A 46 -18.85 4.49 6.62
C GLN A 46 -18.11 4.67 5.27
N ILE A 47 -16.89 5.21 5.31
CA ILE A 47 -16.04 5.34 4.11
C ILE A 47 -15.69 3.97 3.56
N LEU A 48 -15.28 3.01 4.42
CA LEU A 48 -14.99 1.64 4.00
C LEU A 48 -16.22 0.95 3.40
N ASP A 49 -17.37 1.03 4.06
CA ASP A 49 -18.60 0.42 3.58
C ASP A 49 -19.00 0.96 2.20
N THR A 50 -18.91 2.29 2.02
CA THR A 50 -19.20 2.93 0.73
C THR A 50 -18.22 2.44 -0.35
N ALA A 51 -16.93 2.39 -0.03
CA ALA A 51 -15.91 1.92 -0.96
C ALA A 51 -16.12 0.44 -1.33
N MET A 52 -16.44 -0.42 -0.36
CA MET A 52 -16.70 -1.85 -0.62
C MET A 52 -17.94 -2.06 -1.48
N GLN A 53 -19.00 -1.27 -1.32
CA GLN A 53 -20.16 -1.29 -2.19
C GLN A 53 -19.81 -0.93 -3.63
N GLN A 54 -19.00 0.11 -3.84
CA GLN A 54 -18.54 0.52 -5.17
C GLN A 54 -17.59 -0.50 -5.81
N LEU A 55 -16.82 -1.21 -5.01
CA LEU A 55 -15.98 -2.33 -5.46
C LEU A 55 -16.79 -3.60 -5.79
N GLY A 56 -18.08 -3.65 -5.44
CA GLY A 56 -18.90 -4.86 -5.56
C GLY A 56 -18.37 -6.02 -4.73
N ALA A 57 -17.67 -5.71 -3.64
CA ALA A 57 -17.02 -6.66 -2.75
C ALA A 57 -17.87 -6.93 -1.50
N ALA A 58 -17.51 -7.96 -0.75
CA ALA A 58 -18.09 -8.18 0.58
C ALA A 58 -17.84 -6.96 1.48
N PRO A 59 -18.80 -6.61 2.37
CA PRO A 59 -18.61 -5.50 3.31
C PRO A 59 -17.31 -5.64 4.09
N TRP A 60 -16.66 -4.50 4.37
CA TRP A 60 -15.51 -4.52 5.28
C TRP A 60 -15.96 -5.04 6.64
N PRO A 61 -15.20 -5.93 7.29
CA PRO A 61 -15.52 -6.36 8.64
C PRO A 61 -15.62 -5.15 9.57
N LEU A 62 -16.63 -5.15 10.46
CA LEU A 62 -16.90 -4.03 11.35
C LEU A 62 -15.63 -3.57 12.07
N LEU A 63 -15.30 -2.29 11.93
CA LEU A 63 -14.18 -1.72 12.68
C LEU A 63 -14.50 -1.74 14.17
N PRO A 64 -13.61 -2.28 15.00
CA PRO A 64 -13.75 -2.16 16.45
C PRO A 64 -13.69 -0.68 16.87
N PRO A 65 -14.32 -0.30 17.99
CA PRO A 65 -14.20 1.06 18.50
C PRO A 65 -12.76 1.37 18.91
N SER A 66 -12.30 2.58 18.61
CA SER A 66 -11.00 3.08 19.05
C SER A 66 -11.03 3.41 20.54
N ARG A 67 -9.83 3.46 21.13
CA ARG A 67 -9.60 3.99 22.46
C ARG A 67 -9.52 5.53 22.41
N ASP A 68 -9.36 6.18 23.59
CA ASP A 68 -9.03 7.59 23.59
C ASP A 68 -7.66 7.87 22.94
N LEU A 69 -7.44 9.12 22.50
CA LEU A 69 -6.23 9.50 21.76
C LEU A 69 -4.94 9.12 22.49
N ILE A 70 -4.89 9.33 23.81
CA ILE A 70 -3.68 9.03 24.59
C ILE A 70 -3.35 7.54 24.54
N GLN A 71 -4.35 6.69 24.72
CA GLN A 71 -4.17 5.23 24.64
C GLN A 71 -3.83 4.76 23.22
N LEU A 72 -4.44 5.38 22.21
CA LEU A 72 -4.11 5.14 20.81
C LEU A 72 -2.63 5.46 20.52
N GLU A 73 -2.16 6.65 20.91
CA GLU A 73 -0.76 7.06 20.77
C GLU A 73 0.20 6.14 21.54
N VAL A 74 -0.09 5.84 22.80
CA VAL A 74 0.74 4.95 23.62
C VAL A 74 0.86 3.57 23.00
N GLY A 75 -0.24 2.98 22.55
CA GLY A 75 -0.25 1.68 21.87
C GLY A 75 0.51 1.70 20.54
N TYR A 76 0.33 2.76 19.76
CA TYR A 76 1.06 2.99 18.52
C TYR A 76 2.57 3.04 18.76
N MET A 77 3.00 3.91 19.68
CA MET A 77 4.42 4.09 20.02
C MET A 77 5.05 2.80 20.56
N ALA A 78 4.33 2.07 21.44
CA ALA A 78 4.83 0.83 22.02
C ALA A 78 4.97 -0.30 20.99
N THR A 79 4.15 -0.30 19.93
CA THR A 79 4.13 -1.34 18.91
C THR A 79 5.06 -1.02 17.75
N PHE A 80 4.94 0.18 17.18
CA PHE A 80 5.55 0.52 15.89
C PHE A 80 6.83 1.36 16.00
N VAL A 81 7.07 2.03 17.15
CA VAL A 81 8.18 2.99 17.28
C VAL A 81 9.19 2.59 18.35
N HIS A 82 8.77 2.42 19.61
CA HIS A 82 9.66 2.31 20.76
C HIS A 82 9.73 0.93 21.42
N GLY A 83 9.45 -0.13 20.76
CA GLY A 83 9.42 -1.48 21.31
C GLY A 83 10.50 -1.89 22.31
N ARG A 84 10.98 -3.11 22.30
CA ARG A 84 12.04 -3.58 23.19
C ARG A 84 13.40 -2.97 22.84
N ARG A 85 14.10 -2.42 23.83
CA ARG A 85 15.47 -1.87 23.70
C ARG A 85 15.59 -0.81 22.59
N GLY A 86 14.56 0.04 22.43
CA GLY A 86 14.56 1.11 21.45
C GLY A 86 14.34 0.66 20.00
N LYS A 87 13.92 -0.58 19.76
CA LYS A 87 13.56 -1.06 18.41
C LYS A 87 12.06 -1.34 18.32
N PRO A 88 11.39 -1.02 17.21
CA PRO A 88 10.00 -1.37 17.00
C PRO A 88 9.74 -2.87 17.23
N ARG A 89 8.62 -3.20 17.84
CA ARG A 89 8.19 -4.61 17.97
C ARG A 89 7.68 -5.15 16.64
N VAL A 90 6.93 -4.31 15.96
CA VAL A 90 6.35 -4.57 14.64
C VAL A 90 6.71 -3.38 13.74
N PRO A 91 7.90 -3.38 13.14
CA PRO A 91 8.30 -2.30 12.24
C PRO A 91 7.33 -2.14 11.07
N LEU A 92 6.96 -0.90 10.74
CA LEU A 92 6.19 -0.59 9.53
C LEU A 92 7.07 -0.39 8.29
N VAL A 93 8.37 -0.61 8.41
CA VAL A 93 9.39 -0.44 7.37
C VAL A 93 9.81 -1.78 6.82
N ALA A 94 9.76 -1.97 5.50
CA ALA A 94 10.03 -3.27 4.86
C ALA A 94 11.49 -3.72 5.03
N SER A 95 12.43 -2.79 4.94
CA SER A 95 13.87 -3.07 5.11
C SER A 95 14.28 -3.51 6.53
N ALA A 96 13.38 -3.36 7.50
CA ALA A 96 13.58 -3.92 8.84
C ALA A 96 13.40 -5.47 8.88
N TYR A 97 12.90 -6.08 7.82
CA TYR A 97 12.67 -7.52 7.72
C TYR A 97 13.62 -8.15 6.69
N GLU A 98 14.66 -8.82 7.15
CA GLU A 98 15.70 -9.43 6.29
C GLU A 98 15.10 -10.30 5.17
N ARG A 99 14.03 -11.05 5.47
CA ARG A 99 13.38 -11.91 4.48
C ARG A 99 12.76 -11.14 3.30
N LEU A 100 12.39 -9.87 3.48
CA LEU A 100 11.82 -9.04 2.42
C LEU A 100 12.90 -8.47 1.49
N LEU A 101 14.14 -8.41 1.95
CA LEU A 101 15.26 -7.98 1.13
C LEU A 101 15.61 -9.00 0.04
N ALA A 102 15.21 -10.28 0.22
CA ALA A 102 15.41 -11.35 -0.77
C ALA A 102 16.86 -11.48 -1.28
N GLY A 103 17.84 -11.16 -0.44
CA GLY A 103 19.26 -11.15 -0.78
C GLY A 103 19.81 -9.80 -1.27
N ASP A 104 18.97 -8.80 -1.46
CA ASP A 104 19.41 -7.44 -1.72
C ASP A 104 20.00 -6.79 -0.45
N THR A 105 20.85 -5.80 -0.62
CA THR A 105 21.21 -4.91 0.49
C THR A 105 20.04 -3.96 0.79
N GLN A 106 19.96 -3.47 2.02
CA GLN A 106 18.93 -2.49 2.42
C GLN A 106 18.93 -1.27 1.47
N GLY A 107 20.11 -0.72 1.16
CA GLY A 107 20.21 0.41 0.24
C GLY A 107 19.72 0.10 -1.18
N SER A 108 20.03 -1.09 -1.72
CA SER A 108 19.54 -1.53 -3.03
C SER A 108 18.01 -1.71 -3.02
N PHE A 109 17.45 -2.26 -1.94
CA PHE A 109 16.01 -2.40 -1.77
C PHE A 109 15.31 -1.04 -1.78
N LEU A 110 15.80 -0.08 -0.98
CA LEU A 110 15.26 1.28 -0.92
C LEU A 110 15.30 1.99 -2.27
N LEU A 111 16.43 1.89 -2.99
CA LEU A 111 16.56 2.46 -4.34
C LEU A 111 15.56 1.84 -5.32
N ASN A 112 15.29 0.55 -5.22
CA ASN A 112 14.30 -0.14 -6.05
C ASN A 112 12.86 0.35 -5.76
N VAL A 113 12.50 0.57 -4.50
CA VAL A 113 11.20 1.15 -4.13
C VAL A 113 11.11 2.60 -4.63
N GLN A 114 12.14 3.40 -4.38
CA GLN A 114 12.19 4.80 -4.80
C GLN A 114 12.12 4.96 -6.33
N ALA A 115 12.64 4.00 -7.10
CA ALA A 115 12.55 4.02 -8.56
C ALA A 115 11.09 3.97 -9.05
N PHE A 116 10.19 3.26 -8.37
CA PHE A 116 8.75 3.32 -8.66
C PHE A 116 8.21 4.74 -8.42
N TYR A 117 8.49 5.34 -7.28
CA TYR A 117 8.01 6.69 -6.94
C TYR A 117 8.49 7.72 -7.97
N THR A 118 9.79 7.70 -8.26
CA THR A 118 10.41 8.64 -9.23
C THR A 118 9.81 8.48 -10.62
N HIS A 119 9.50 7.25 -11.06
CA HIS A 119 8.88 6.99 -12.36
C HIS A 119 7.53 7.69 -12.52
N PHE A 120 6.77 7.87 -11.43
CA PHE A 120 5.49 8.57 -11.41
C PHE A 120 5.60 10.02 -10.92
N GLY A 121 6.81 10.58 -10.89
CA GLY A 121 7.04 11.99 -10.57
C GLY A 121 7.06 12.34 -9.08
N LEU A 122 7.01 11.35 -8.20
CA LEU A 122 7.19 11.58 -6.77
C LEU A 122 8.68 11.74 -6.46
N LYS A 123 8.99 12.77 -5.69
CA LYS A 123 10.31 12.96 -5.09
C LYS A 123 10.18 12.74 -3.60
N ALA A 124 11.11 12.00 -3.00
CA ALA A 124 11.20 11.96 -1.55
C ALA A 124 11.41 13.39 -1.04
N ALA A 125 10.69 13.79 0.01
CA ALA A 125 10.92 15.05 0.69
C ALA A 125 12.34 14.99 1.31
N THR A 126 13.27 15.71 0.71
CA THR A 126 14.68 15.71 1.13
C THR A 126 15.03 16.87 2.06
N GLU A 127 14.13 17.83 2.27
CA GLU A 127 14.48 19.12 2.88
C GLU A 127 13.48 19.66 3.93
N ASP A 128 12.40 18.97 4.25
CA ASP A 128 11.43 19.50 5.22
C ASP A 128 11.44 18.74 6.55
N GLU A 129 11.81 19.45 7.62
CA GLU A 129 11.45 19.24 9.02
C GLU A 129 12.00 17.99 9.74
N GLY A 130 13.09 17.41 9.30
CA GLY A 130 13.77 16.35 10.09
C GLY A 130 13.06 14.99 10.06
N HIS A 131 12.03 14.82 9.24
CA HIS A 131 11.45 13.55 8.91
C HIS A 131 12.10 13.06 7.61
N ILE A 132 12.86 12.00 7.69
CA ILE A 132 13.31 11.25 6.51
C ILE A 132 12.17 10.29 6.21
N ASP A 133 11.39 10.59 5.18
CA ASP A 133 10.39 9.65 4.67
C ASP A 133 11.11 8.40 4.17
N GLU A 134 11.00 7.33 4.91
CA GLU A 134 11.52 6.03 4.49
C GLU A 134 10.62 5.52 3.34
N PRO A 135 11.14 5.40 2.11
CA PRO A 135 10.29 5.07 0.95
C PRO A 135 9.63 3.70 1.07
N ASP A 136 10.14 2.85 1.91
CA ASP A 136 9.62 1.50 2.19
C ASP A 136 8.77 1.42 3.47
N HIS A 137 8.36 2.56 4.02
CA HIS A 137 7.37 2.62 5.09
C HIS A 137 5.98 2.26 4.57
N LEU A 138 5.22 1.50 5.35
CA LEU A 138 3.89 1.01 4.95
C LEU A 138 2.95 2.15 4.52
N VAL A 139 2.94 3.26 5.25
CA VAL A 139 2.11 4.43 4.94
C VAL A 139 2.48 4.98 3.57
N ALA A 140 3.76 5.23 3.30
CA ALA A 140 4.23 5.73 2.00
C ALA A 140 3.88 4.76 0.85
N MET A 141 3.97 3.46 1.08
CA MET A 141 3.56 2.44 0.10
C MET A 141 2.05 2.47 -0.18
N LEU A 142 1.22 2.64 0.86
CA LEU A 142 -0.24 2.76 0.70
C LEU A 142 -0.63 4.05 -0.03
N GLU A 143 -0.01 5.16 0.30
CA GLU A 143 -0.20 6.45 -0.40
C GLU A 143 0.21 6.37 -1.86
N PHE A 144 1.30 5.68 -2.17
CA PHE A 144 1.71 5.44 -3.55
C PHE A 144 0.70 4.59 -4.31
N CYS A 145 0.14 3.54 -3.70
CA CYS A 145 -0.94 2.76 -4.30
C CYS A 145 -2.19 3.62 -4.54
N ALA A 146 -2.53 4.51 -3.61
CA ALA A 146 -3.64 5.46 -3.78
C ALA A 146 -3.38 6.45 -4.93
N LEU A 147 -2.14 6.94 -5.08
CA LEU A 147 -1.74 7.78 -6.21
C LEU A 147 -1.89 7.05 -7.55
N LEU A 148 -1.43 5.80 -7.64
CA LEU A 148 -1.58 5.00 -8.86
C LEU A 148 -3.06 4.79 -9.22
N CYS A 149 -3.92 4.56 -8.23
CA CYS A 149 -5.37 4.51 -8.44
C CYS A 149 -5.91 5.86 -8.97
N HIS A 150 -5.48 6.98 -8.40
CA HIS A 150 -5.89 8.30 -8.85
C HIS A 150 -5.47 8.56 -10.31
N LEU A 151 -4.25 8.22 -10.69
CA LEU A 151 -3.76 8.36 -12.06
C LEU A 151 -4.51 7.43 -13.04
N GLU A 152 -4.84 6.21 -12.61
CA GLU A 152 -5.66 5.28 -13.36
C GLU A 152 -7.09 5.84 -13.58
N GLU A 153 -7.72 6.36 -12.51
CA GLU A 153 -9.04 7.00 -12.55
C GLU A 153 -9.05 8.17 -13.54
N GLN A 154 -8.05 9.04 -13.48
CA GLN A 154 -7.90 10.16 -14.41
C GLN A 154 -7.76 9.70 -15.86
N ALA A 155 -6.96 8.67 -16.12
CA ALA A 155 -6.78 8.13 -17.46
C ALA A 155 -8.10 7.56 -18.01
N LEU A 156 -8.83 6.78 -17.22
CA LEU A 156 -10.14 6.22 -17.59
C LEU A 156 -11.17 7.32 -17.86
N THR A 157 -11.25 8.33 -16.99
CA THR A 157 -12.17 9.46 -17.13
C THR A 157 -11.87 10.26 -18.40
N GLN A 158 -10.60 10.42 -18.74
CA GLN A 158 -10.14 11.11 -19.94
C GLN A 158 -10.08 10.20 -21.17
N ARG A 159 -10.55 8.94 -21.08
CA ARG A 159 -10.50 7.93 -22.14
C ARG A 159 -9.10 7.70 -22.71
N ARG A 160 -8.09 7.78 -21.84
CA ARG A 160 -6.69 7.45 -22.15
C ARG A 160 -6.38 6.02 -21.73
N ASP A 161 -5.24 5.50 -22.19
CA ASP A 161 -4.74 4.19 -21.78
C ASP A 161 -4.36 4.19 -20.29
N ALA A 162 -5.09 3.41 -19.49
CA ALA A 162 -4.88 3.24 -18.06
C ALA A 162 -3.94 2.06 -17.72
N SER A 163 -3.62 1.23 -18.70
CA SER A 163 -2.85 0.00 -18.47
C SER A 163 -1.44 0.20 -17.89
N PRO A 164 -0.72 1.33 -18.10
CA PRO A 164 0.54 1.58 -17.41
C PRO A 164 0.37 1.66 -15.88
N TYR A 165 -0.68 2.31 -15.41
CA TYR A 165 -0.96 2.45 -13.98
C TYR A 165 -1.41 1.13 -13.34
N GLN A 166 -2.24 0.36 -14.03
CA GLN A 166 -2.68 -0.97 -13.62
C GLN A 166 -1.49 -1.93 -13.46
N ARG A 167 -0.58 -1.95 -14.44
CA ARG A 167 0.62 -2.77 -14.37
C ARG A 167 1.54 -2.32 -13.23
N ALA A 168 1.73 -1.01 -13.07
CA ALA A 168 2.58 -0.48 -12.00
C ALA A 168 2.01 -0.83 -10.63
N LEU A 169 0.70 -0.67 -10.42
CA LEU A 169 0.04 -1.00 -9.15
C LEU A 169 0.14 -2.50 -8.87
N ARG A 170 -0.16 -3.37 -9.85
CA ARG A 170 0.01 -4.82 -9.74
C ARG A 170 1.44 -5.19 -9.33
N ASP A 171 2.43 -4.64 -10.03
CA ASP A 171 3.84 -5.00 -9.81
C ASP A 171 4.34 -4.49 -8.46
N PHE A 172 3.92 -3.29 -8.05
CA PHE A 172 4.28 -2.71 -6.76
C PHE A 172 3.64 -3.47 -5.60
N MET A 173 2.35 -3.78 -5.71
CA MET A 173 1.65 -4.57 -4.69
C MET A 173 2.26 -5.96 -4.53
N ALA A 174 2.46 -6.68 -5.64
CA ALA A 174 3.03 -8.03 -5.60
C ALA A 174 4.45 -8.06 -5.02
N ARG A 175 5.25 -7.05 -5.35
CA ARG A 175 6.68 -7.04 -4.97
C ARG A 175 6.93 -6.49 -3.57
N TYR A 176 6.15 -5.50 -3.12
CA TYR A 176 6.46 -4.75 -1.91
C TYR A 176 5.32 -4.72 -0.90
N LEU A 177 4.12 -4.25 -1.27
CA LEU A 177 3.05 -4.01 -0.32
C LEU A 177 2.53 -5.31 0.31
N ILE A 178 2.15 -6.29 -0.49
CA ILE A 178 1.59 -7.56 -0.01
C ILE A 178 2.60 -8.35 0.85
N PRO A 179 3.88 -8.52 0.44
CA PRO A 179 4.87 -9.13 1.32
C PRO A 179 5.05 -8.39 2.64
N LEU A 180 5.02 -7.05 2.64
CA LEU A 180 5.15 -6.25 3.86
C LEU A 180 3.94 -6.43 4.78
N THR A 181 2.72 -6.24 4.27
CA THR A 181 1.49 -6.35 5.08
C THR A 181 1.34 -7.74 5.70
N ASN A 182 1.60 -8.81 4.94
CA ASN A 182 1.61 -10.18 5.45
C ASN A 182 2.71 -10.41 6.51
N THR A 183 3.87 -9.77 6.34
CA THR A 183 4.96 -9.84 7.32
C THR A 183 4.60 -9.15 8.62
N ILE A 184 4.01 -7.95 8.53
CA ILE A 184 3.53 -7.18 9.69
C ILE A 184 2.45 -7.97 10.42
N ARG A 185 1.43 -8.50 9.73
CA ARG A 185 0.38 -9.35 10.31
C ARG A 185 0.97 -10.53 11.07
N SER A 186 1.87 -11.26 10.43
CA SER A 186 2.54 -12.42 11.04
C SER A 186 3.38 -12.01 12.25
N ARG A 187 4.12 -10.91 12.16
CA ARG A 187 4.92 -10.39 13.27
C ARG A 187 4.07 -9.97 14.45
N TYR A 188 2.98 -9.25 14.19
CA TYR A 188 2.04 -8.82 15.21
C TYR A 188 1.39 -10.00 15.95
N ALA A 189 1.01 -11.04 15.22
CA ALA A 189 0.41 -12.26 15.80
C ALA A 189 1.35 -13.01 16.76
N HIS A 190 2.67 -12.83 16.63
CA HIS A 190 3.67 -13.45 17.51
C HIS A 190 4.12 -12.55 18.67
N GLU A 191 3.73 -11.29 18.67
CA GLU A 191 4.01 -10.37 19.77
C GLU A 191 2.88 -10.44 20.81
N ASN A 192 3.24 -10.19 22.08
CA ASN A 192 2.21 -10.00 23.10
C ASN A 192 1.47 -8.68 22.83
N ASP A 193 0.21 -8.60 23.19
CA ASP A 193 -0.55 -7.37 23.12
C ASP A 193 0.07 -6.30 24.07
N TYR A 194 0.49 -5.20 23.48
CA TYR A 194 1.06 -4.05 24.18
C TYR A 194 0.11 -2.86 24.18
N GLY A 195 -1.16 -3.12 24.03
CA GLY A 195 -2.19 -2.10 24.03
C GLY A 195 -2.36 -1.39 22.71
N LEU A 196 -1.99 -2.04 21.59
CA LEU A 196 -2.35 -1.51 20.27
C LEU A 196 -3.87 -1.30 20.20
N ASP A 197 -4.26 -0.19 19.62
CA ASP A 197 -5.68 0.13 19.46
C ASP A 197 -6.42 -0.97 18.69
N PRO A 198 -7.61 -1.38 19.11
CA PRO A 198 -8.37 -2.43 18.44
C PRO A 198 -8.63 -2.17 16.95
N THR A 199 -8.84 -0.90 16.56
CA THR A 199 -9.01 -0.51 15.15
C THR A 199 -7.73 -0.77 14.35
N LEU A 200 -6.57 -0.38 14.88
CA LEU A 200 -5.28 -0.62 14.22
C LEU A 200 -4.96 -2.12 14.15
N ALA A 201 -5.18 -2.84 15.25
CA ALA A 201 -5.00 -4.30 15.27
C ALA A 201 -5.89 -5.00 14.23
N HIS A 202 -7.14 -4.56 14.09
CA HIS A 202 -8.07 -5.05 13.07
C HIS A 202 -7.55 -4.78 11.64
N LEU A 203 -7.06 -3.57 11.39
CA LEU A 203 -6.48 -3.23 10.06
C LEU A 203 -5.30 -4.14 9.72
N LEU A 204 -4.40 -4.41 10.67
CA LEU A 204 -3.27 -5.33 10.44
C LEU A 204 -3.72 -6.74 10.08
N GLN A 205 -4.91 -7.17 10.51
CA GLN A 205 -5.46 -8.49 10.21
C GLN A 205 -6.18 -8.54 8.86
N VAL A 206 -6.95 -7.51 8.51
CA VAL A 206 -7.88 -7.52 7.38
C VAL A 206 -7.26 -6.95 6.10
N LEU A 207 -6.43 -5.92 6.23
CA LEU A 207 -5.82 -5.24 5.08
C LEU A 207 -5.02 -6.17 4.15
N PRO A 208 -4.25 -7.16 4.64
CA PRO A 208 -3.53 -8.07 3.75
C PRO A 208 -4.44 -8.87 2.83
N ASP A 209 -5.54 -9.43 3.36
CA ASP A 209 -6.47 -10.25 2.57
C ASP A 209 -7.23 -9.40 1.53
N TRP A 210 -7.58 -8.16 1.91
CA TRP A 210 -8.15 -7.21 0.96
C TRP A 210 -7.14 -6.85 -0.15
N ALA A 211 -5.87 -6.60 0.20
CA ALA A 211 -4.83 -6.31 -0.79
C ALA A 211 -4.61 -7.49 -1.74
N ASP A 212 -4.60 -8.73 -1.23
CA ASP A 212 -4.51 -9.94 -2.05
C ASP A 212 -5.69 -10.04 -3.02
N SER A 213 -6.91 -9.69 -2.58
CA SER A 213 -8.09 -9.67 -3.46
C SER A 213 -7.97 -8.63 -4.59
N GLN A 214 -7.43 -7.44 -4.29
CA GLN A 214 -7.18 -6.40 -5.30
C GLN A 214 -6.06 -6.79 -6.27
N GLN A 215 -5.04 -7.48 -5.79
CA GLN A 215 -3.99 -8.05 -6.64
C GLN A 215 -4.57 -9.01 -7.68
N ALA A 216 -5.47 -9.92 -7.27
CA ALA A 216 -6.13 -10.84 -8.19
C ALA A 216 -6.93 -10.11 -9.28
N VAL A 217 -7.62 -9.02 -8.93
CA VAL A 217 -8.32 -8.17 -9.90
C VAL A 217 -7.34 -7.52 -10.89
N LEU A 218 -6.24 -6.97 -10.40
CA LEU A 218 -5.21 -6.34 -11.24
C LEU A 218 -4.54 -7.35 -12.18
N GLU A 219 -4.30 -8.57 -11.71
CA GLU A 219 -3.77 -9.65 -12.56
C GLU A 219 -4.77 -10.09 -13.63
N HIS A 220 -6.06 -10.06 -13.33
CA HIS A 220 -7.08 -10.29 -14.34
C HIS A 220 -7.11 -9.19 -15.40
N GLN A 221 -6.90 -7.93 -15.02
CA GLN A 221 -6.90 -6.76 -15.91
C GLN A 221 -5.62 -6.63 -16.74
N ALA A 222 -4.46 -6.73 -16.09
CA ALA A 222 -3.16 -6.40 -16.67
C ALA A 222 -2.27 -7.63 -16.96
N GLY A 223 -2.81 -8.83 -16.73
CA GLY A 223 -2.07 -10.10 -16.79
C GLY A 223 -1.34 -10.41 -15.48
N PRO A 224 -0.85 -11.66 -15.32
CA PRO A 224 -0.19 -12.10 -14.11
C PRO A 224 1.08 -11.29 -13.85
N TYR A 225 1.45 -11.13 -12.56
CA TYR A 225 2.73 -10.56 -12.19
C TYR A 225 3.87 -11.43 -12.75
N PRO A 226 4.86 -10.83 -13.46
CA PRO A 226 5.95 -11.61 -14.05
C PRO A 226 6.78 -12.31 -12.96
N ALA A 227 6.86 -13.63 -13.02
CA ALA A 227 7.70 -14.38 -12.08
C ALA A 227 9.16 -13.89 -12.12
N PRO A 228 9.88 -13.86 -10.98
CA PRO A 228 11.30 -13.56 -10.95
C PRO A 228 12.04 -14.50 -11.92
N GLY A 229 12.72 -13.95 -12.91
CA GLY A 229 13.43 -14.72 -13.96
C GLY A 229 12.72 -14.76 -15.32
N SER A 230 11.49 -14.33 -15.46
CA SER A 230 10.80 -14.29 -16.77
C SER A 230 11.10 -13.03 -17.61
N ARG A 231 11.97 -12.13 -17.16
CA ARG A 231 12.51 -11.08 -18.03
C ARG A 231 13.34 -11.74 -19.13
N ARG A 232 12.75 -12.01 -20.28
CA ARG A 232 13.52 -12.03 -21.52
C ARG A 232 14.15 -10.65 -21.65
N ILE A 233 15.43 -10.54 -21.35
CA ILE A 233 16.25 -9.44 -21.82
C ILE A 233 16.00 -9.40 -23.32
N PRO A 234 15.45 -8.31 -23.91
CA PRO A 234 15.46 -8.21 -25.35
C PRO A 234 16.94 -8.30 -25.73
N THR A 235 17.28 -9.33 -26.47
CA THR A 235 18.58 -9.42 -27.12
C THR A 235 18.55 -8.33 -28.18
N THR A 236 18.82 -7.10 -27.74
CA THR A 236 19.23 -6.05 -28.65
C THR A 236 20.58 -6.51 -29.14
N SER A 237 20.59 -7.06 -30.37
CA SER A 237 21.81 -7.27 -31.11
C SER A 237 22.58 -5.95 -31.06
N LEU A 238 23.68 -5.94 -30.32
CA LEU A 238 24.63 -4.84 -30.38
C LEU A 238 24.98 -4.65 -31.85
N PRO A 239 24.97 -3.40 -32.36
CA PRO A 239 25.49 -3.15 -33.68
C PRO A 239 26.96 -3.63 -33.71
N GLN A 240 27.22 -4.67 -34.51
CA GLN A 240 28.59 -5.01 -34.82
C GLN A 240 29.19 -3.83 -35.59
N GLY A 241 30.26 -3.31 -35.11
CA GLY A 241 31.11 -2.40 -35.84
C GLY A 241 31.20 -0.98 -35.26
N LEU A 242 31.96 -0.80 -34.22
CA LEU A 242 32.50 0.51 -33.83
C LEU A 242 34.02 0.49 -33.53
N TRP A 243 34.71 -0.60 -33.85
CA TRP A 243 36.17 -0.71 -33.71
C TRP A 243 36.74 -1.63 -34.83
N ASP A 244 36.67 -1.19 -36.07
CA ASP A 244 37.56 -1.54 -37.19
C ASP A 244 38.05 -0.26 -37.84
#